data_b6dc355d5ed8f73a4eb248f9e0ada31a
#
_entry.id   b6dc355d5ed8f73a4eb248f9e0ada31a
#
_cell.length_a   1.000
_cell.length_b   1.000
_cell.length_c   1.000
_cell.angle_alpha   90.00
_cell.angle_beta   90.00
_cell.angle_gamma   90.00
#
_symmetry.space_group_name_H-M   'P 1'
#
loop_
_entity.id
_entity.type
_entity.pdbx_description
1 polymer ?
#
loop_
_entity_poly.entity_id
_entity_poly.type
_entity_poly.pdbx_seq_one_letter_code
_entity_poly.pdbx_strand_id
1 'polypeptide(L)'
;YPEVLAAKVRGIQTYGKDTDVAVAGQRTAVNLSNIKKADIDRGSVLAAPGAVSVTNMLDTRLSVFKSSDRQIFNNSRVHLYTGSKEVLAKVIIMDRDAIASGDTAFVQLRLEEEIAVRRGDRFIVRFYSPVITIGGGIILDARPEKHKRNREDVLSDFRVLASGDIYKIVHLKAGKWKYYKQQELGRELGLTVQEMRNIIGSLEEHSRIIVLADGSIVSDEKFKVLEGTAAQIIEEYHSQNPMVDGIPKRELLSRIKEYRHIEDDKLGQAIIVKLLESGMLEDKGKAISLAGFQVEFSAGQLALMDR
;
A
#
# COMPACT_ATOMS: atom_id res chain seq x y z
N TYR A 1 -12.85 -11.88 -10.93
CA TYR A 1 -12.06 -11.89 -9.70
C TYR A 1 -12.75 -12.76 -8.65
N PRO A 2 -12.02 -13.46 -7.77
CA PRO A 2 -10.57 -13.31 -7.53
C PRO A 2 -9.66 -13.93 -8.59
N GLU A 3 -10.10 -14.89 -9.41
CA GLU A 3 -9.30 -15.67 -10.36
C GLU A 3 -8.81 -14.85 -11.56
N VAL A 4 -8.87 -13.58 -11.57
CA VAL A 4 -8.35 -12.65 -12.61
C VAL A 4 -8.56 -13.16 -14.06
N LEU A 5 -9.79 -13.59 -14.35
CA LEU A 5 -10.17 -14.01 -15.70
C LEU A 5 -10.51 -12.80 -16.56
N ALA A 6 -9.94 -12.71 -17.75
CA ALA A 6 -10.27 -11.66 -18.70
C ALA A 6 -11.45 -12.06 -19.59
N ALA A 7 -12.51 -11.26 -19.60
CA ALA A 7 -13.68 -11.47 -20.42
C ALA A 7 -14.11 -10.22 -21.16
N LYS A 8 -14.71 -10.39 -22.32
CA LYS A 8 -15.36 -9.30 -23.05
C LYS A 8 -16.86 -9.36 -22.80
N VAL A 9 -17.47 -8.25 -22.42
CA VAL A 9 -18.93 -8.11 -22.32
C VAL A 9 -19.49 -8.09 -23.73
N ARG A 10 -20.42 -9.01 -24.03
CA ARG A 10 -21.15 -9.10 -25.31
C ARG A 10 -22.48 -8.38 -25.30
N GLY A 11 -23.11 -8.30 -24.17
CA GLY A 11 -24.38 -7.63 -23.97
C GLY A 11 -24.78 -7.61 -22.51
N ILE A 12 -25.65 -6.72 -22.17
CA ILE A 12 -26.22 -6.56 -20.83
C ILE A 12 -27.72 -6.47 -20.90
N GLN A 13 -28.40 -6.96 -19.87
CA GLN A 13 -29.86 -6.89 -19.74
C GLN A 13 -30.21 -6.39 -18.34
N THR A 14 -31.17 -5.49 -18.27
CA THR A 14 -31.81 -5.05 -17.04
C THR A 14 -33.31 -5.28 -17.13
N TYR A 15 -33.90 -5.87 -16.07
CA TYR A 15 -35.34 -6.21 -16.04
C TYR A 15 -35.83 -7.03 -17.25
N GLY A 16 -34.96 -7.92 -17.78
CA GLY A 16 -35.28 -8.78 -18.93
C GLY A 16 -35.27 -8.10 -20.30
N LYS A 17 -34.78 -6.86 -20.38
CA LYS A 17 -34.62 -6.10 -21.64
C LYS A 17 -33.16 -5.83 -21.93
N ASP A 18 -32.77 -5.95 -23.20
CA ASP A 18 -31.46 -5.56 -23.65
C ASP A 18 -31.23 -4.06 -23.45
N THR A 19 -30.02 -3.68 -23.02
CA THR A 19 -29.63 -2.29 -22.81
C THR A 19 -28.15 -2.11 -23.05
N ASP A 20 -27.77 -0.92 -23.50
CA ASP A 20 -26.35 -0.57 -23.67
C ASP A 20 -25.74 -0.01 -22.38
N VAL A 21 -26.56 0.39 -21.41
CA VAL A 21 -26.14 1.03 -20.17
C VAL A 21 -26.86 0.40 -18.98
N ALA A 22 -26.09 0.05 -17.94
CA ALA A 22 -26.61 -0.29 -16.63
C ALA A 22 -26.03 0.68 -15.59
N VAL A 23 -26.85 1.07 -14.61
CA VAL A 23 -26.45 2.00 -13.55
C VAL A 23 -26.29 1.28 -12.21
N ALA A 24 -25.54 1.89 -11.29
CA ALA A 24 -25.33 1.34 -9.95
C ALA A 24 -26.67 1.09 -9.24
N GLY A 25 -26.77 -0.04 -8.52
CA GLY A 25 -27.99 -0.46 -7.83
C GLY A 25 -28.96 -1.29 -8.66
N GLN A 26 -28.74 -1.45 -9.97
CA GLN A 26 -29.57 -2.30 -10.82
C GLN A 26 -29.10 -3.76 -10.79
N ARG A 27 -30.09 -4.68 -10.78
CA ARG A 27 -29.82 -6.09 -11.08
C ARG A 27 -29.62 -6.23 -12.59
N THR A 28 -28.43 -6.60 -12.99
CA THR A 28 -28.01 -6.66 -14.39
C THR A 28 -27.56 -8.09 -14.72
N ALA A 29 -28.07 -8.64 -15.82
CA ALA A 29 -27.51 -9.84 -16.43
C ALA A 29 -26.42 -9.42 -17.41
N VAL A 30 -25.26 -10.08 -17.34
CA VAL A 30 -24.10 -9.78 -18.19
C VAL A 30 -23.72 -11.03 -18.96
N ASN A 31 -23.67 -10.92 -20.30
CA ASN A 31 -23.18 -11.97 -21.17
C ASN A 31 -21.69 -11.77 -21.41
N LEU A 32 -20.89 -12.75 -20.97
CA LEU A 32 -19.44 -12.72 -21.08
C LEU A 32 -18.93 -13.68 -22.16
N SER A 33 -17.93 -13.27 -22.92
CA SER A 33 -17.22 -14.14 -23.86
C SER A 33 -16.03 -14.84 -23.19
N ASN A 34 -15.72 -16.02 -23.68
CA ASN A 34 -14.53 -16.80 -23.31
C ASN A 34 -14.47 -17.23 -21.83
N ILE A 35 -15.59 -17.20 -21.13
CA ILE A 35 -15.72 -17.70 -19.76
C ILE A 35 -16.86 -18.71 -19.73
N LYS A 36 -16.61 -19.87 -19.13
CA LYS A 36 -17.64 -20.88 -18.89
C LYS A 36 -18.35 -20.60 -17.55
N LYS A 37 -19.61 -21.04 -17.45
CA LYS A 37 -20.37 -20.90 -16.20
C LYS A 37 -19.66 -21.58 -14.99
N ALA A 38 -18.91 -22.66 -15.26
CA ALA A 38 -18.15 -23.38 -14.25
C ALA A 38 -16.92 -22.61 -13.74
N ASP A 39 -16.49 -21.56 -14.45
CA ASP A 39 -15.34 -20.73 -14.07
C ASP A 39 -15.76 -19.55 -13.18
N ILE A 40 -17.06 -19.43 -12.86
CA ILE A 40 -17.61 -18.30 -12.09
C ILE A 40 -18.40 -18.84 -10.90
N ASP A 41 -17.97 -18.51 -9.71
CA ASP A 41 -18.63 -18.85 -8.47
C ASP A 41 -19.46 -17.70 -7.91
N ARG A 42 -20.36 -18.04 -6.98
CA ARG A 42 -21.06 -17.02 -6.19
C ARG A 42 -20.01 -16.20 -5.40
N GLY A 43 -20.05 -14.90 -5.60
CA GLY A 43 -19.10 -13.97 -4.99
C GLY A 43 -18.01 -13.50 -5.95
N SER A 44 -17.96 -14.05 -7.16
CA SER A 44 -17.09 -13.50 -8.22
C SER A 44 -17.48 -12.07 -8.56
N VAL A 45 -16.50 -11.21 -8.77
CA VAL A 45 -16.67 -9.78 -9.05
C VAL A 45 -16.22 -9.46 -10.47
N LEU A 46 -17.11 -8.84 -11.25
CA LEU A 46 -16.77 -8.26 -12.55
C LEU A 46 -16.34 -6.82 -12.34
N ALA A 47 -15.12 -6.49 -12.73
CA ALA A 47 -14.54 -5.15 -12.57
C ALA A 47 -13.58 -4.84 -13.71
N ALA A 48 -13.34 -3.55 -13.95
CA ALA A 48 -12.24 -3.13 -14.82
C ALA A 48 -10.89 -3.62 -14.27
N PRO A 49 -9.89 -3.87 -15.13
CA PRO A 49 -8.56 -4.30 -14.69
C PRO A 49 -7.97 -3.35 -13.64
N GLY A 50 -7.60 -3.89 -12.48
CA GLY A 50 -7.02 -3.14 -11.37
C GLY A 50 -7.99 -2.30 -10.54
N ALA A 51 -9.31 -2.38 -10.78
CA ALA A 51 -10.31 -1.64 -10.01
C ALA A 51 -10.68 -2.28 -8.66
N VAL A 52 -10.30 -3.53 -8.45
CA VAL A 52 -10.47 -4.25 -7.18
C VAL A 52 -9.14 -4.87 -6.74
N SER A 53 -8.99 -5.07 -5.45
CA SER A 53 -7.86 -5.80 -4.88
C SER A 53 -8.27 -7.24 -4.59
N VAL A 54 -7.43 -8.20 -5.00
CA VAL A 54 -7.54 -9.59 -4.57
C VAL A 54 -6.67 -9.76 -3.34
N THR A 55 -7.23 -10.26 -2.26
CA THR A 55 -6.56 -10.30 -0.96
C THR A 55 -7.17 -11.35 -0.03
N ASN A 56 -6.34 -11.85 0.87
CA ASN A 56 -6.75 -12.67 2.02
C ASN A 56 -6.58 -11.93 3.36
N MET A 57 -6.33 -10.60 3.33
CA MET A 57 -6.14 -9.80 4.54
C MET A 57 -6.74 -8.42 4.37
N LEU A 58 -7.46 -7.95 5.40
CA LEU A 58 -8.16 -6.67 5.37
C LEU A 58 -7.91 -5.90 6.66
N ASP A 59 -7.63 -4.61 6.56
CA ASP A 59 -7.74 -3.70 7.70
C ASP A 59 -9.12 -3.08 7.70
N THR A 60 -9.79 -3.14 8.83
CA THR A 60 -11.22 -2.81 8.92
C THR A 60 -11.55 -2.05 10.21
N ARG A 61 -12.68 -1.35 10.17
CA ARG A 61 -13.39 -0.88 11.36
C ARG A 61 -14.63 -1.75 11.54
N LEU A 62 -14.64 -2.55 12.60
CA LEU A 62 -15.71 -3.49 12.93
C LEU A 62 -16.52 -2.98 14.11
N SER A 63 -17.84 -2.95 13.96
CA SER A 63 -18.81 -2.62 15.01
C SER A 63 -19.65 -3.85 15.36
N VAL A 64 -19.79 -4.13 16.64
CA VAL A 64 -20.66 -5.18 17.18
C VAL A 64 -22.03 -4.55 17.49
N PHE A 65 -23.11 -5.23 17.17
CA PHE A 65 -24.47 -4.74 17.44
C PHE A 65 -24.74 -4.60 18.93
N LYS A 66 -25.44 -3.55 19.33
CA LYS A 66 -25.90 -3.37 20.72
C LYS A 66 -26.81 -4.51 21.21
N SER A 67 -27.55 -5.11 20.30
CA SER A 67 -28.44 -6.24 20.59
C SER A 67 -27.73 -7.59 20.64
N SER A 68 -26.43 -7.64 20.39
CA SER A 68 -25.66 -8.89 20.51
C SER A 68 -25.52 -9.24 22.01
N ASP A 69 -25.80 -10.47 22.35
CA ASP A 69 -25.55 -11.03 23.69
C ASP A 69 -24.12 -11.56 23.87
N ARG A 70 -23.29 -11.46 22.83
CA ARG A 70 -21.94 -12.00 22.77
C ARG A 70 -20.92 -10.97 22.34
N GLN A 71 -19.70 -11.15 22.84
CA GLN A 71 -18.52 -10.39 22.45
C GLN A 71 -17.72 -11.11 21.37
N ILE A 72 -16.94 -10.38 20.59
CA ILE A 72 -15.94 -10.94 19.71
C ILE A 72 -14.60 -10.88 20.40
N PHE A 73 -13.99 -12.03 20.65
CA PHE A 73 -12.64 -12.12 21.23
C PHE A 73 -11.57 -12.06 20.14
N ASN A 74 -10.39 -11.62 20.53
CA ASN A 74 -9.22 -11.69 19.64
C ASN A 74 -8.96 -13.16 19.25
N ASN A 75 -8.63 -13.37 17.97
CA ASN A 75 -8.51 -14.68 17.32
C ASN A 75 -9.84 -15.44 17.09
N SER A 76 -11.00 -14.87 17.38
CA SER A 76 -12.28 -15.47 17.01
C SER A 76 -12.34 -15.75 15.50
N ARG A 77 -12.92 -16.89 15.16
CA ARG A 77 -13.26 -17.27 13.79
C ARG A 77 -14.70 -16.87 13.50
N VAL A 78 -14.92 -16.19 12.39
CA VAL A 78 -16.23 -15.65 11.98
C VAL A 78 -16.48 -15.91 10.51
N HIS A 79 -17.75 -15.97 10.12
CA HIS A 79 -18.14 -15.83 8.71
C HIS A 79 -18.19 -14.36 8.35
N LEU A 80 -17.45 -13.97 7.32
CA LEU A 80 -17.48 -12.64 6.72
C LEU A 80 -18.27 -12.68 5.43
N TYR A 81 -19.16 -11.71 5.28
CA TYR A 81 -19.97 -11.53 4.07
C TYR A 81 -19.70 -10.15 3.48
N THR A 82 -19.27 -10.10 2.22
CA THR A 82 -19.11 -8.87 1.47
C THR A 82 -19.62 -9.05 0.04
N GLY A 83 -20.47 -8.13 -0.44
CA GLY A 83 -21.23 -8.37 -1.67
C GLY A 83 -22.01 -9.68 -1.59
N SER A 84 -21.76 -10.62 -2.50
CA SER A 84 -22.35 -11.97 -2.51
C SER A 84 -21.38 -13.08 -2.06
N LYS A 85 -20.13 -12.73 -1.73
CA LYS A 85 -19.10 -13.68 -1.22
C LYS A 85 -19.29 -13.91 0.27
N GLU A 86 -19.13 -15.16 0.66
CA GLU A 86 -18.95 -15.61 2.03
C GLU A 86 -17.55 -16.22 2.16
N VAL A 87 -16.84 -15.90 3.23
CA VAL A 87 -15.53 -16.45 3.54
C VAL A 87 -15.34 -16.52 5.05
N LEU A 88 -14.58 -17.51 5.52
CA LEU A 88 -14.16 -17.58 6.91
C LEU A 88 -12.99 -16.64 7.17
N ALA A 89 -13.06 -15.95 8.31
CA ALA A 89 -12.06 -14.97 8.70
C ALA A 89 -11.67 -15.13 10.17
N LYS A 90 -10.39 -14.93 10.45
CA LYS A 90 -9.86 -14.77 11.79
C LYS A 90 -9.81 -13.30 12.16
N VAL A 91 -10.39 -12.94 13.29
CA VAL A 91 -10.45 -11.57 13.80
C VAL A 91 -9.22 -11.26 14.63
N ILE A 92 -8.39 -10.31 14.22
CA ILE A 92 -7.24 -9.83 14.97
C ILE A 92 -7.55 -8.40 15.43
N ILE A 93 -7.90 -8.24 16.70
CA ILE A 93 -8.23 -6.94 17.29
C ILE A 93 -6.94 -6.18 17.61
N MET A 94 -6.82 -4.92 17.20
CA MET A 94 -5.54 -4.20 17.23
C MET A 94 -5.21 -3.60 18.61
N ASP A 95 -6.20 -3.23 19.42
CA ASP A 95 -6.03 -2.41 20.63
C ASP A 95 -6.54 -3.03 21.94
N ARG A 96 -7.25 -4.16 21.86
CA ARG A 96 -7.87 -4.82 23.02
C ARG A 96 -8.06 -6.31 22.77
N ASP A 97 -8.55 -7.05 23.77
CA ASP A 97 -8.74 -8.50 23.64
C ASP A 97 -10.16 -8.93 23.27
N ALA A 98 -11.14 -8.02 23.41
CA ALA A 98 -12.51 -8.27 23.02
C ALA A 98 -13.21 -6.99 22.55
N ILE A 99 -14.22 -7.14 21.67
CA ILE A 99 -15.16 -6.09 21.28
C ILE A 99 -16.50 -6.44 21.91
N ALA A 100 -16.93 -5.60 22.83
CA ALA A 100 -18.21 -5.76 23.51
C ALA A 100 -19.40 -5.36 22.62
N SER A 101 -20.60 -5.72 23.05
CA SER A 101 -21.85 -5.31 22.39
C SER A 101 -21.98 -3.79 22.34
N GLY A 102 -22.22 -3.25 21.16
CA GLY A 102 -22.30 -1.82 20.90
C GLY A 102 -20.97 -1.13 20.64
N ASP A 103 -19.84 -1.82 20.84
CA ASP A 103 -18.51 -1.26 20.63
C ASP A 103 -18.05 -1.35 19.18
N THR A 104 -17.05 -0.52 18.87
CA THR A 104 -16.34 -0.49 17.60
C THR A 104 -14.84 -0.60 17.85
N ALA A 105 -14.13 -1.39 17.04
CA ALA A 105 -12.68 -1.54 17.13
C ALA A 105 -12.03 -1.56 15.74
N PHE A 106 -10.73 -1.28 15.71
CA PHE A 106 -9.88 -1.56 14.55
C PHE A 106 -9.44 -3.01 14.56
N VAL A 107 -9.62 -3.66 13.42
CA VAL A 107 -9.43 -5.10 13.29
C VAL A 107 -8.71 -5.41 11.98
N GLN A 108 -7.73 -6.29 12.05
CA GLN A 108 -7.23 -6.97 10.85
C GLN A 108 -7.95 -8.30 10.71
N LEU A 109 -8.66 -8.48 9.60
CA LEU A 109 -9.31 -9.74 9.25
C LEU A 109 -8.39 -10.56 8.36
N ARG A 110 -8.09 -11.80 8.77
CA ARG A 110 -7.32 -12.76 7.98
C ARG A 110 -8.27 -13.81 7.44
N LEU A 111 -8.40 -13.82 6.13
CA LEU A 111 -9.35 -14.64 5.42
C LEU A 111 -8.73 -16.00 5.09
N GLU A 112 -9.55 -17.04 5.03
CA GLU A 112 -9.11 -18.38 4.64
C GLU A 112 -9.03 -18.55 3.11
N GLU A 113 -9.72 -17.67 2.35
CA GLU A 113 -9.69 -17.61 0.90
C GLU A 113 -9.46 -16.18 0.42
N GLU A 114 -8.95 -16.03 -0.78
CA GLU A 114 -8.86 -14.73 -1.44
C GLU A 114 -10.23 -14.22 -1.88
N ILE A 115 -10.44 -12.93 -1.71
CA ILE A 115 -11.65 -12.22 -2.17
C ILE A 115 -11.28 -10.97 -2.95
N ALA A 116 -12.20 -10.52 -3.79
CA ALA A 116 -12.04 -9.27 -4.53
C ALA A 116 -12.84 -8.15 -3.85
N VAL A 117 -12.16 -7.14 -3.38
CA VAL A 117 -12.76 -6.03 -2.62
C VAL A 117 -12.05 -4.71 -2.91
N ARG A 118 -12.67 -3.61 -2.45
CA ARG A 118 -12.09 -2.26 -2.46
C ARG A 118 -12.15 -1.65 -1.07
N ARG A 119 -11.30 -0.63 -0.86
CA ARG A 119 -11.48 0.30 0.26
C ARG A 119 -12.90 0.90 0.21
N GLY A 120 -13.55 0.98 1.37
CA GLY A 120 -14.90 1.49 1.49
C GLY A 120 -16.00 0.43 1.34
N ASP A 121 -15.70 -0.77 0.88
CA ASP A 121 -16.69 -1.84 0.83
C ASP A 121 -17.14 -2.20 2.25
N ARG A 122 -18.43 -2.50 2.37
CA ARG A 122 -19.05 -2.91 3.63
C ARG A 122 -19.08 -4.42 3.74
N PHE A 123 -19.00 -4.90 4.97
CA PHE A 123 -19.08 -6.31 5.27
C PHE A 123 -19.95 -6.56 6.51
N ILE A 124 -20.46 -7.79 6.62
CA ILE A 124 -21.19 -8.29 7.78
C ILE A 124 -20.38 -9.46 8.37
N VAL A 125 -20.39 -9.59 9.69
CA VAL A 125 -19.82 -10.74 10.38
C VAL A 125 -20.89 -11.51 11.14
N ARG A 126 -20.76 -12.86 11.08
CA ARG A 126 -21.58 -13.80 11.83
C ARG A 126 -20.69 -14.73 12.62
N PHE A 127 -21.17 -15.18 13.77
CA PHE A 127 -20.46 -16.20 14.54
C PHE A 127 -20.28 -17.48 13.72
N TYR A 128 -19.20 -18.20 14.00
CA TYR A 128 -18.93 -19.46 13.35
C TYR A 128 -20.00 -20.51 13.72
N SER A 129 -20.37 -20.58 15.01
CA SER A 129 -21.41 -21.49 15.49
C SER A 129 -22.01 -20.97 16.81
N PRO A 130 -23.34 -20.84 16.91
CA PRO A 130 -24.31 -20.83 15.82
C PRO A 130 -24.13 -19.65 14.89
N VAL A 131 -24.58 -19.74 13.63
CA VAL A 131 -24.43 -18.71 12.62
C VAL A 131 -25.41 -17.56 12.87
N ILE A 132 -25.06 -16.65 13.77
CA ILE A 132 -25.85 -15.48 14.17
C ILE A 132 -25.10 -14.22 13.76
N THR A 133 -25.79 -13.27 13.13
CA THR A 133 -25.20 -11.97 12.76
C THR A 133 -24.91 -11.16 14.01
N ILE A 134 -23.65 -10.72 14.15
CA ILE A 134 -23.17 -10.04 15.35
C ILE A 134 -22.73 -8.61 15.11
N GLY A 135 -22.46 -8.27 13.87
CA GLY A 135 -21.96 -6.94 13.54
C GLY A 135 -21.59 -6.80 12.08
N GLY A 136 -20.90 -5.76 11.79
CA GLY A 136 -20.37 -5.46 10.46
C GLY A 136 -19.45 -4.26 10.48
N GLY A 137 -18.95 -3.88 9.33
CA GLY A 137 -18.00 -2.79 9.27
C GLY A 137 -17.70 -2.32 7.87
N ILE A 138 -16.58 -1.61 7.79
CA ILE A 138 -16.08 -1.04 6.54
C ILE A 138 -14.60 -1.42 6.36
N ILE A 139 -14.23 -1.75 5.14
CA ILE A 139 -12.85 -2.03 4.74
C ILE A 139 -12.10 -0.70 4.63
N LEU A 140 -11.06 -0.53 5.42
CA LEU A 140 -10.21 0.65 5.45
C LEU A 140 -9.03 0.51 4.49
N ASP A 141 -8.44 -0.70 4.45
CA ASP A 141 -7.38 -1.08 3.51
C ASP A 141 -7.60 -2.51 3.01
N ALA A 142 -7.56 -2.68 1.70
CA ALA A 142 -7.71 -3.97 1.02
C ALA A 142 -6.37 -4.65 0.71
N ARG A 143 -5.24 -3.99 0.97
CA ARG A 143 -3.87 -4.51 0.78
C ARG A 143 -2.96 -4.16 1.95
N PRO A 144 -3.37 -4.45 3.19
CA PRO A 144 -2.55 -4.12 4.34
C PRO A 144 -1.34 -5.06 4.45
N GLU A 145 -0.33 -4.58 5.17
CA GLU A 145 0.71 -5.45 5.71
C GLU A 145 0.21 -6.15 6.99
N LYS A 146 0.91 -7.20 7.41
CA LYS A 146 0.59 -7.87 8.67
C LYS A 146 1.03 -7.01 9.86
N HIS A 147 0.06 -6.60 10.69
CA HIS A 147 0.32 -5.75 11.85
C HIS A 147 0.62 -6.55 13.13
N LYS A 148 1.42 -5.94 14.01
CA LYS A 148 1.54 -6.34 15.42
C LYS A 148 0.49 -5.58 16.24
N ARG A 149 -0.16 -6.29 17.17
CA ARG A 149 -1.17 -5.70 18.07
C ARG A 149 -0.54 -4.72 19.07
N ASN A 150 -1.37 -3.85 19.64
CA ASN A 150 -1.03 -2.93 20.73
C ASN A 150 0.14 -1.99 20.38
N ARG A 151 0.23 -1.58 19.13
CA ARG A 151 1.21 -0.61 18.66
C ARG A 151 0.53 0.70 18.30
N GLU A 152 0.97 1.80 18.89
CA GLU A 152 0.35 3.12 18.70
C GLU A 152 0.55 3.64 17.26
N ASP A 153 1.68 3.36 16.62
CA ASP A 153 1.91 3.69 15.21
C ASP A 153 0.89 3.00 14.29
N VAL A 154 0.59 1.72 14.53
CA VAL A 154 -0.44 0.97 13.79
C VAL A 154 -1.83 1.57 14.03
N LEU A 155 -2.17 1.88 15.28
CA LEU A 155 -3.47 2.48 15.62
C LEU A 155 -3.63 3.88 15.02
N SER A 156 -2.55 4.66 14.96
CA SER A 156 -2.52 5.95 14.27
C SER A 156 -2.83 5.80 12.78
N ASP A 157 -2.23 4.81 12.11
CA ASP A 157 -2.51 4.48 10.71
C ASP A 157 -4.00 4.16 10.49
N PHE A 158 -4.57 3.30 11.34
CA PHE A 158 -6.01 2.98 11.28
C PHE A 158 -6.89 4.22 11.46
N ARG A 159 -6.53 5.14 12.36
CA ARG A 159 -7.28 6.41 12.54
C ARG A 159 -7.23 7.27 11.28
N VAL A 160 -6.06 7.37 10.63
CA VAL A 160 -5.91 8.08 9.36
C VAL A 160 -6.75 7.43 8.27
N LEU A 161 -6.67 6.11 8.10
CA LEU A 161 -7.48 5.37 7.13
C LEU A 161 -9.00 5.53 7.38
N ALA A 162 -9.41 5.54 8.64
CA ALA A 162 -10.81 5.70 9.06
C ALA A 162 -11.33 7.13 8.95
N SER A 163 -10.46 8.14 8.92
CA SER A 163 -10.86 9.55 8.82
C SER A 163 -11.55 9.89 7.48
N GLY A 164 -11.25 9.14 6.43
CA GLY A 164 -11.70 9.42 5.07
C GLY A 164 -10.98 10.60 4.39
N ASP A 165 -10.05 11.27 5.07
CA ASP A 165 -9.24 12.35 4.53
C ASP A 165 -8.26 11.79 3.49
N ILE A 166 -8.57 12.00 2.22
CA ILE A 166 -7.83 11.40 1.12
C ILE A 166 -6.38 11.88 1.05
N TYR A 167 -6.10 13.14 1.43
CA TYR A 167 -4.75 13.70 1.44
C TYR A 167 -3.88 13.00 2.48
N LYS A 168 -4.42 12.82 3.70
CA LYS A 168 -3.73 12.08 4.77
C LYS A 168 -3.50 10.62 4.39
N ILE A 169 -4.47 10.00 3.72
CA ILE A 169 -4.36 8.60 3.28
C ILE A 169 -3.29 8.44 2.21
N VAL A 170 -3.24 9.32 1.21
CA VAL A 170 -2.19 9.30 0.18
C VAL A 170 -0.82 9.51 0.82
N HIS A 171 -0.67 10.49 1.72
CA HIS A 171 0.57 10.73 2.46
C HIS A 171 0.99 9.51 3.30
N LEU A 172 0.07 8.92 4.06
CA LEU A 172 0.31 7.70 4.82
C LEU A 172 0.83 6.56 3.94
N LYS A 173 0.15 6.30 2.81
CA LYS A 173 0.55 5.25 1.87
C LYS A 173 1.92 5.53 1.24
N ALA A 174 2.23 6.77 0.91
CA ALA A 174 3.54 7.18 0.42
C ALA A 174 4.66 7.00 1.45
N GLY A 175 4.35 7.07 2.74
CA GLY A 175 5.27 6.83 3.86
C GLY A 175 5.58 5.35 4.12
N LYS A 176 4.76 4.41 3.64
CA LYS A 176 5.01 2.97 3.81
C LYS A 176 6.18 2.50 2.95
N TRP A 177 6.86 1.40 3.35
CA TRP A 177 7.98 0.85 2.60
C TRP A 177 7.58 0.16 1.29
N LYS A 178 6.30 -0.08 1.07
CA LYS A 178 5.77 -0.37 -0.24
C LYS A 178 5.79 0.91 -1.09
N TYR A 179 6.43 0.84 -2.25
CA TYR A 179 6.47 1.97 -3.18
C TYR A 179 5.29 1.90 -4.15
N TYR A 180 4.53 2.97 -4.22
CA TYR A 180 3.39 3.08 -5.11
C TYR A 180 3.68 4.02 -6.27
N LYS A 181 3.34 3.62 -7.48
CA LYS A 181 3.19 4.57 -8.59
C LYS A 181 1.87 5.32 -8.45
N GLN A 182 1.84 6.58 -8.88
CA GLN A 182 0.64 7.43 -8.79
C GLN A 182 -0.61 6.74 -9.32
N GLN A 183 -0.51 6.10 -10.50
CA GLN A 183 -1.66 5.43 -11.13
C GLN A 183 -2.11 4.18 -10.36
N GLU A 184 -1.19 3.45 -9.76
CA GLU A 184 -1.51 2.27 -8.96
C GLU A 184 -2.25 2.67 -7.69
N LEU A 185 -1.72 3.65 -6.96
CA LEU A 185 -2.35 4.15 -5.74
C LEU A 185 -3.71 4.80 -6.04
N GLY A 186 -3.82 5.58 -7.13
CA GLY A 186 -5.11 6.14 -7.55
C GLY A 186 -6.17 5.07 -7.77
N ARG A 187 -5.83 3.99 -8.48
CA ARG A 187 -6.74 2.85 -8.69
C ARG A 187 -7.12 2.16 -7.38
N GLU A 188 -6.13 1.92 -6.49
CA GLU A 188 -6.37 1.29 -5.18
C GLU A 188 -7.33 2.13 -4.31
N LEU A 189 -7.22 3.46 -4.39
CA LEU A 189 -8.07 4.38 -3.65
C LEU A 189 -9.39 4.73 -4.35
N GLY A 190 -9.61 4.24 -5.58
CA GLY A 190 -10.80 4.52 -6.37
C GLY A 190 -10.85 5.94 -6.93
N LEU A 191 -9.69 6.57 -7.12
CA LEU A 191 -9.54 7.92 -7.66
C LEU A 191 -9.32 7.90 -9.18
N THR A 192 -9.85 8.90 -9.85
CA THR A 192 -9.50 9.18 -11.24
C THR A 192 -8.06 9.70 -11.36
N VAL A 193 -7.50 9.61 -12.56
CA VAL A 193 -6.16 10.14 -12.84
C VAL A 193 -6.06 11.64 -12.51
N GLN A 194 -7.13 12.40 -12.78
CA GLN A 194 -7.15 13.85 -12.52
C GLN A 194 -7.22 14.16 -11.02
N GLU A 195 -8.06 13.45 -10.27
CA GLU A 195 -8.14 13.60 -8.80
C GLU A 195 -6.79 13.27 -8.16
N MET A 196 -6.18 12.16 -8.56
CA MET A 196 -4.87 11.77 -8.02
C MET A 196 -3.79 12.81 -8.33
N ARG A 197 -3.78 13.36 -9.55
CA ARG A 197 -2.86 14.44 -9.94
C ARG A 197 -3.04 15.70 -9.07
N ASN A 198 -4.29 16.10 -8.83
CA ASN A 198 -4.59 17.27 -8.00
C ASN A 198 -4.13 17.07 -6.54
N ILE A 199 -4.37 15.87 -5.99
CA ILE A 199 -3.95 15.52 -4.62
C ILE A 199 -2.43 15.54 -4.51
N ILE A 200 -1.74 14.92 -5.46
CA ILE A 200 -0.27 14.89 -5.48
C ILE A 200 0.29 16.31 -5.60
N GLY A 201 -0.19 17.13 -6.54
CA GLY A 201 0.26 18.52 -6.70
C GLY A 201 0.12 19.31 -5.41
N SER A 202 -1.04 19.22 -4.75
CA SER A 202 -1.22 19.88 -3.45
C SER A 202 -0.27 19.38 -2.35
N LEU A 203 0.00 18.07 -2.28
CA LEU A 203 0.92 17.51 -1.29
C LEU A 203 2.39 17.87 -1.60
N GLU A 204 2.78 17.98 -2.87
CA GLU A 204 4.11 18.47 -3.30
C GLU A 204 4.31 19.94 -2.95
N GLU A 205 3.32 20.80 -3.24
CA GLU A 205 3.35 22.23 -2.89
C GLU A 205 3.58 22.47 -1.39
N HIS A 206 3.07 21.56 -0.54
CA HIS A 206 3.28 21.61 0.91
C HIS A 206 4.48 20.75 1.38
N SER A 207 5.33 20.30 0.46
CA SER A 207 6.51 19.47 0.74
C SER A 207 6.22 18.21 1.57
N ARG A 208 5.01 17.62 1.40
CA ARG A 208 4.59 16.42 2.14
C ARG A 208 4.90 15.13 1.41
N ILE A 209 5.03 15.18 0.10
CA ILE A 209 5.41 14.05 -0.75
C ILE A 209 6.42 14.50 -1.80
N ILE A 210 7.11 13.51 -2.34
CA ILE A 210 8.10 13.64 -3.41
C ILE A 210 7.74 12.64 -4.48
N VAL A 211 7.69 13.10 -5.73
CA VAL A 211 7.54 12.24 -6.90
C VAL A 211 8.91 11.90 -7.46
N LEU A 212 9.20 10.62 -7.59
CA LEU A 212 10.44 10.10 -8.15
C LEU A 212 10.36 10.02 -9.68
N ALA A 213 11.51 9.96 -10.36
CA ALA A 213 11.61 9.97 -11.82
C ALA A 213 10.90 8.78 -12.50
N ASP A 214 10.71 7.66 -11.79
CA ASP A 214 9.97 6.49 -12.28
C ASP A 214 8.44 6.60 -12.06
N GLY A 215 7.96 7.71 -11.49
CA GLY A 215 6.56 7.98 -11.13
C GLY A 215 6.13 7.39 -9.79
N SER A 216 7.05 6.83 -9.01
CA SER A 216 6.79 6.42 -7.63
C SER A 216 6.67 7.62 -6.71
N ILE A 217 5.85 7.50 -5.65
CA ILE A 217 5.65 8.54 -4.65
C ILE A 217 6.22 8.09 -3.30
N VAL A 218 6.85 9.01 -2.61
CA VAL A 218 7.37 8.82 -1.24
C VAL A 218 6.98 10.02 -0.37
N SER A 219 6.74 9.80 0.92
CA SER A 219 6.57 10.91 1.86
C SER A 219 7.91 11.60 2.12
N ASP A 220 7.84 12.85 2.59
CA ASP A 220 9.00 13.63 2.99
C ASP A 220 9.80 12.93 4.12
N GLU A 221 9.09 12.33 5.09
CA GLU A 221 9.74 11.59 6.17
C GLU A 221 10.47 10.34 5.66
N LYS A 222 9.83 9.59 4.75
CA LYS A 222 10.45 8.42 4.13
C LYS A 222 11.67 8.83 3.30
N PHE A 223 11.59 9.94 2.58
CA PHE A 223 12.71 10.43 1.79
C PHE A 223 13.90 10.81 2.67
N LYS A 224 13.69 11.49 3.81
CA LYS A 224 14.74 11.78 4.80
C LYS A 224 15.41 10.52 5.34
N VAL A 225 14.64 9.43 5.51
CA VAL A 225 15.24 8.14 5.89
C VAL A 225 16.08 7.54 4.77
N LEU A 226 15.71 7.75 3.50
CA LEU A 226 16.54 7.36 2.35
C LEU A 226 17.82 8.19 2.27
N GLU A 227 17.73 9.50 2.51
CA GLU A 227 18.89 10.40 2.63
C GLU A 227 19.88 9.91 3.70
N GLY A 228 19.39 9.66 4.92
CA GLY A 228 20.22 9.13 6.01
C GLY A 228 20.86 7.78 5.68
N THR A 229 20.14 6.91 4.96
CA THR A 229 20.69 5.61 4.53
C THR A 229 21.82 5.80 3.51
N ALA A 230 21.64 6.67 2.53
CA ALA A 230 22.65 6.95 1.53
C ALA A 230 23.89 7.58 2.17
N ALA A 231 23.71 8.53 3.11
CA ALA A 231 24.80 9.11 3.87
C ALA A 231 25.61 8.05 4.61
N GLN A 232 24.95 7.20 5.38
CA GLN A 232 25.61 6.14 6.13
C GLN A 232 26.42 5.22 5.22
N ILE A 233 25.83 4.77 4.10
CA ILE A 233 26.52 3.88 3.14
C ILE A 233 27.79 4.54 2.58
N ILE A 234 27.72 5.84 2.25
CA ILE A 234 28.85 6.58 1.67
C ILE A 234 29.92 6.83 2.73
N GLU A 235 29.55 7.19 3.96
CA GLU A 235 30.49 7.39 5.07
C GLU A 235 31.22 6.09 5.42
N GLU A 236 30.52 4.95 5.48
CA GLU A 236 31.14 3.63 5.66
C GLU A 236 32.12 3.29 4.53
N TYR A 237 31.75 3.62 3.29
CA TYR A 237 32.62 3.39 2.12
C TYR A 237 33.88 4.24 2.20
N HIS A 238 33.76 5.53 2.52
CA HIS A 238 34.93 6.45 2.66
C HIS A 238 35.85 6.04 3.81
N SER A 239 35.29 5.56 4.93
CA SER A 239 36.11 5.06 6.04
C SER A 239 37.01 3.89 5.64
N GLN A 240 36.51 3.03 4.73
CA GLN A 240 37.25 1.88 4.20
C GLN A 240 38.15 2.25 3.02
N ASN A 241 37.87 3.35 2.32
CA ASN A 241 38.54 3.79 1.10
C ASN A 241 38.87 5.30 1.16
N PRO A 242 39.73 5.74 2.08
CA PRO A 242 39.94 7.18 2.37
C PRO A 242 40.58 7.98 1.22
N MET A 243 41.14 7.30 0.21
CA MET A 243 41.82 7.91 -0.94
C MET A 243 40.94 7.99 -2.20
N VAL A 244 39.65 7.68 -2.09
CA VAL A 244 38.74 7.60 -3.23
C VAL A 244 37.69 8.72 -3.16
N ASP A 245 37.46 9.41 -4.28
CA ASP A 245 36.57 10.58 -4.36
C ASP A 245 35.07 10.24 -4.12
N GLY A 246 34.69 8.97 -4.14
CA GLY A 246 33.30 8.54 -3.93
C GLY A 246 33.10 7.05 -4.16
N ILE A 247 31.89 6.60 -3.83
CA ILE A 247 31.44 5.22 -4.10
C ILE A 247 31.01 5.06 -5.57
N PRO A 248 31.37 3.96 -6.26
CA PRO A 248 30.87 3.70 -7.61
C PRO A 248 29.31 3.69 -7.66
N LYS A 249 28.73 4.33 -8.67
CA LYS A 249 27.25 4.43 -8.82
C LYS A 249 26.51 3.10 -8.71
N ARG A 250 27.06 2.04 -9.31
CA ARG A 250 26.49 0.69 -9.26
C ARG A 250 26.53 0.09 -7.86
N GLU A 251 27.60 0.35 -7.14
CA GLU A 251 27.77 -0.14 -5.77
C GLU A 251 26.81 0.56 -4.81
N LEU A 252 26.69 1.90 -4.92
CA LEU A 252 25.70 2.66 -4.14
C LEU A 252 24.29 2.15 -4.39
N LEU A 253 23.93 1.93 -5.65
CA LEU A 253 22.62 1.37 -6.04
C LEU A 253 22.40 0.00 -5.39
N SER A 254 23.38 -0.90 -5.48
CA SER A 254 23.27 -2.24 -4.91
C SER A 254 23.09 -2.19 -3.39
N ARG A 255 23.90 -1.36 -2.70
CA ARG A 255 23.82 -1.22 -1.22
C ARG A 255 22.50 -0.59 -0.76
N ILE A 256 21.99 0.46 -1.44
CA ILE A 256 20.68 1.06 -1.12
C ILE A 256 19.57 0.02 -1.30
N LYS A 257 19.61 -0.74 -2.39
CA LYS A 257 18.62 -1.79 -2.68
C LYS A 257 18.62 -2.88 -1.62
N GLU A 258 19.78 -3.36 -1.22
CA GLU A 258 19.96 -4.35 -0.17
C GLU A 258 19.45 -3.83 1.19
N TYR A 259 19.88 -2.63 1.57
CA TYR A 259 19.53 -2.02 2.86
C TYR A 259 18.02 -1.76 3.01
N ARG A 260 17.33 -1.49 1.91
CA ARG A 260 15.89 -1.13 1.87
C ARG A 260 15.02 -2.18 1.22
N HIS A 261 15.56 -3.36 0.88
CA HIS A 261 14.84 -4.45 0.23
C HIS A 261 14.10 -3.99 -1.03
N ILE A 262 14.77 -3.18 -1.87
CA ILE A 262 14.22 -2.68 -3.13
C ILE A 262 14.62 -3.65 -4.24
N GLU A 263 13.65 -4.31 -4.86
CA GLU A 263 13.91 -5.26 -5.94
C GLU A 263 14.07 -4.56 -7.30
N ASP A 264 13.31 -3.50 -7.55
CA ASP A 264 13.28 -2.78 -8.83
C ASP A 264 14.49 -1.85 -9.00
N ASP A 265 15.29 -2.09 -10.04
CA ASP A 265 16.45 -1.26 -10.39
C ASP A 265 16.05 0.16 -10.80
N LYS A 266 14.90 0.32 -11.49
CA LYS A 266 14.42 1.65 -11.92
C LYS A 266 14.05 2.51 -10.73
N LEU A 267 13.40 1.92 -9.72
CA LEU A 267 13.09 2.60 -8.48
C LEU A 267 14.37 3.00 -7.73
N GLY A 268 15.33 2.09 -7.60
CA GLY A 268 16.63 2.39 -6.96
C GLY A 268 17.38 3.53 -7.67
N GLN A 269 17.40 3.53 -9.00
CA GLN A 269 17.97 4.61 -9.80
C GLN A 269 17.22 5.94 -9.59
N ALA A 270 15.88 5.90 -9.58
CA ALA A 270 15.07 7.10 -9.37
C ALA A 270 15.30 7.74 -7.98
N ILE A 271 15.54 6.92 -6.96
CA ILE A 271 15.93 7.40 -5.62
C ILE A 271 17.27 8.10 -5.68
N ILE A 272 18.30 7.51 -6.32
CA ILE A 272 19.61 8.13 -6.45
C ILE A 272 19.55 9.45 -7.21
N VAL A 273 18.80 9.50 -8.31
CA VAL A 273 18.58 10.74 -9.07
C VAL A 273 17.99 11.81 -8.16
N LYS A 274 16.98 11.46 -7.35
CA LYS A 274 16.35 12.42 -6.44
C LYS A 274 17.28 12.90 -5.33
N LEU A 275 18.16 12.03 -4.82
CA LEU A 275 19.20 12.38 -3.84
C LEU A 275 20.25 13.31 -4.43
N LEU A 276 20.58 13.19 -5.72
CA LEU A 276 21.44 14.14 -6.42
C LEU A 276 20.73 15.49 -6.63
N GLU A 277 19.45 15.48 -7.02
CA GLU A 277 18.65 16.70 -7.18
C GLU A 277 18.46 17.48 -5.87
N SER A 278 18.38 16.80 -4.73
CA SER A 278 18.29 17.45 -3.42
C SER A 278 19.58 18.14 -2.98
N GLY A 279 20.66 17.93 -3.71
CA GLY A 279 21.98 18.50 -3.39
C GLY A 279 22.69 17.81 -2.24
N MET A 280 22.15 16.70 -1.72
CA MET A 280 22.79 15.89 -0.69
C MET A 280 23.99 15.11 -1.23
N LEU A 281 23.87 14.64 -2.46
CA LEU A 281 24.90 13.88 -3.16
C LEU A 281 25.49 14.70 -4.31
N GLU A 282 26.76 14.43 -4.60
CA GLU A 282 27.51 15.03 -5.71
C GLU A 282 27.95 13.95 -6.69
N ASP A 283 27.68 14.18 -7.98
CA ASP A 283 28.09 13.30 -9.07
C ASP A 283 29.52 13.63 -9.52
N LYS A 284 30.47 12.76 -9.22
CA LYS A 284 31.88 12.86 -9.66
C LYS A 284 32.13 12.12 -10.99
N GLY A 285 31.10 11.88 -11.79
CA GLY A 285 31.16 11.15 -13.07
C GLY A 285 31.03 9.65 -12.92
N LYS A 286 32.07 8.93 -12.50
CA LYS A 286 32.04 7.47 -12.27
C LYS A 286 31.61 7.10 -10.84
N ALA A 287 31.73 8.01 -9.91
CA ALA A 287 31.46 7.84 -8.49
C ALA A 287 30.47 8.90 -7.97
N ILE A 288 29.90 8.66 -6.79
CA ILE A 288 29.03 9.57 -6.06
C ILE A 288 29.64 9.77 -4.67
N SER A 289 29.65 11.03 -4.22
CA SER A 289 30.08 11.40 -2.87
C SER A 289 28.98 12.18 -2.14
N LEU A 290 29.14 12.38 -0.84
CA LEU A 290 28.39 13.41 -0.13
C LEU A 290 28.80 14.79 -0.67
N ALA A 291 27.86 15.73 -0.69
CA ALA A 291 28.12 17.09 -1.14
C ALA A 291 29.24 17.74 -0.32
N GLY A 292 30.20 18.34 -1.01
CA GLY A 292 31.35 18.98 -0.38
C GLY A 292 32.47 18.04 0.15
N PHE A 293 32.35 16.73 -0.09
CA PHE A 293 33.41 15.79 0.29
C PHE A 293 34.66 15.99 -0.54
N GLN A 294 35.79 16.07 0.12
CA GLN A 294 37.11 16.12 -0.49
C GLN A 294 38.07 15.11 0.18
N VAL A 295 38.92 14.48 -0.62
CA VAL A 295 39.92 13.55 -0.11
C VAL A 295 40.98 14.36 0.67
N GLU A 296 41.14 14.06 1.94
CA GLU A 296 42.19 14.65 2.76
C GLU A 296 43.47 13.81 2.66
N PHE A 297 44.51 14.42 2.11
CA PHE A 297 45.82 13.80 2.05
C PHE A 297 46.62 14.11 3.32
N SER A 298 47.21 13.11 3.94
CA SER A 298 48.15 13.31 5.06
C SER A 298 49.39 14.03 4.59
N ALA A 299 50.07 14.74 5.49
CA ALA A 299 51.30 15.47 5.17
C ALA A 299 52.41 14.59 4.50
N GLY A 300 52.46 13.30 4.86
CA GLY A 300 53.36 12.34 4.22
C GLY A 300 52.96 11.94 2.79
N GLN A 301 51.65 11.93 2.48
CA GLN A 301 51.15 11.65 1.13
C GLN A 301 51.32 12.84 0.20
N LEU A 302 51.11 14.08 0.70
CA LEU A 302 51.41 15.31 -0.06
C LEU A 302 52.90 15.38 -0.44
N ALA A 303 53.82 15.04 0.48
CA ALA A 303 55.25 15.03 0.21
C ALA A 303 55.67 13.96 -0.84
N LEU A 304 54.86 12.94 -1.10
CA LEU A 304 55.12 11.96 -2.15
C LEU A 304 54.53 12.39 -3.52
N MET A 305 53.52 13.28 -3.56
CA MET A 305 52.93 13.82 -4.79
C MET A 305 53.76 14.97 -5.39
N ASP A 306 54.61 15.63 -4.58
CA ASP A 306 55.54 16.72 -4.99
C ASP A 306 56.89 16.19 -5.49
N ARG A 307 57.08 14.90 -5.61
CA ARG A 307 58.29 14.24 -6.17
C ARG A 307 58.00 13.65 -7.55
#